data_d06dd87bdb5d1cc2578ec715327f3c6a
#
_entry.id   d06dd87bdb5d1cc2578ec715327f3c6a
#
_cell.length_a   1.000
_cell.length_b   1.000
_cell.length_c   1.000
_cell.angle_alpha   90.00
_cell.angle_beta   90.00
_cell.angle_gamma   90.00
#
_symmetry.space_group_name_H-M   'P 1'
#
loop_
_entity.id
_entity.type
_entity.pdbx_description
1 polymer ?
#
loop_
_entity_poly.entity_id
_entity_poly.type
_entity_poly.pdbx_seq_one_letter_code
_entity_poly.pdbx_strand_id
1 'polypeptide(L)'
;MTLEQTLTDRFEQHPDADIYRSLPGLGVVLGARALGEFGDDPNRYADGKSRKNYAGTSPRTIASGKKRAVLARHVRNRRLYDAIDQWAFCALSNSEGCRRYYDERRAAGDLHHQALRALGNRLVGILHGCLRHRTRYNEQTAWAHRYPTITDQAA
;
A
#
# COMPACT_ATOMS: atom_id res chain seq x y z
N MET A 1 25.36 -18.07 5.40
CA MET A 1 24.38 -16.97 5.17
C MET A 1 23.03 -17.58 4.84
N THR A 2 22.02 -17.19 5.58
CA THR A 2 20.65 -17.65 5.34
C THR A 2 20.03 -16.95 4.13
N LEU A 3 18.95 -17.52 3.57
CA LEU A 3 18.20 -16.86 2.48
C LEU A 3 17.64 -15.51 2.92
N GLU A 4 17.18 -15.43 4.17
CA GLU A 4 16.64 -14.20 4.74
C GLU A 4 17.71 -13.10 4.84
N GLN A 5 18.92 -13.44 5.28
CA GLN A 5 20.04 -12.50 5.33
C GLN A 5 20.40 -12.01 3.93
N THR A 6 20.46 -12.92 2.95
CA THR A 6 20.74 -12.57 1.56
C THR A 6 19.67 -11.63 1.00
N LEU A 7 18.40 -11.91 1.27
CA LEU A 7 17.29 -11.06 0.85
C LEU A 7 17.40 -9.66 1.49
N THR A 8 17.67 -9.61 2.78
CA THR A 8 17.85 -8.36 3.53
C THR A 8 18.97 -7.52 2.94
N ASP A 9 20.14 -8.12 2.74
CA ASP A 9 21.32 -7.42 2.21
C ASP A 9 21.03 -6.85 0.82
N ARG A 10 20.43 -7.64 -0.06
CA ARG A 10 20.11 -7.19 -1.41
C ARG A 10 19.05 -6.09 -1.42
N PHE A 11 18.02 -6.23 -0.60
CA PHE A 11 16.98 -5.21 -0.49
C PHE A 11 17.58 -3.90 0.02
N GLU A 12 18.39 -3.94 1.07
CA GLU A 12 18.97 -2.73 1.67
C GLU A 12 19.94 -1.98 0.73
N GLN A 13 20.53 -2.69 -0.22
CA GLN A 13 21.39 -2.10 -1.24
C GLN A 13 20.60 -1.46 -2.39
N HIS A 14 19.31 -1.74 -2.52
CA HIS A 14 18.50 -1.20 -3.60
C HIS A 14 18.22 0.30 -3.39
N PRO A 15 18.28 1.13 -4.46
CA PRO A 15 18.04 2.58 -4.35
C PRO A 15 16.66 2.94 -3.78
N ASP A 16 15.66 2.09 -3.95
CA ASP A 16 14.29 2.33 -3.48
C ASP A 16 14.06 1.83 -2.04
N ALA A 17 14.99 1.10 -1.46
CA ALA A 17 14.80 0.46 -0.15
C ALA A 17 14.47 1.44 0.95
N ASP A 18 15.12 2.59 0.98
CA ASP A 18 14.87 3.62 2.00
C ASP A 18 13.43 4.14 1.93
N ILE A 19 12.92 4.35 0.73
CA ILE A 19 11.52 4.77 0.53
C ILE A 19 10.55 3.69 0.99
N TYR A 20 10.74 2.44 0.56
CA TYR A 20 9.89 1.32 0.98
C TYR A 20 9.87 1.18 2.49
N ARG A 21 11.03 1.23 3.14
CA ARG A 21 11.14 1.08 4.60
C ARG A 21 10.55 2.26 5.38
N SER A 22 10.37 3.41 4.76
CA SER A 22 9.75 4.57 5.41
C SER A 22 8.24 4.42 5.58
N LEU A 23 7.60 3.53 4.82
CA LEU A 23 6.15 3.34 4.91
C LEU A 23 5.76 2.52 6.15
N PRO A 24 4.62 2.85 6.78
CA PRO A 24 4.21 2.17 8.01
C PRO A 24 3.94 0.70 7.76
N GLY A 25 4.47 -0.15 8.61
CA GLY A 25 4.26 -1.60 8.56
C GLY A 25 5.02 -2.33 7.46
N LEU A 26 5.84 -1.63 6.67
CA LEU A 26 6.60 -2.23 5.58
C LEU A 26 8.04 -2.50 6.03
N GLY A 27 8.25 -3.68 6.59
CA GLY A 27 9.58 -4.14 6.99
C GLY A 27 10.39 -4.68 5.81
N VAL A 28 11.54 -5.26 6.10
CA VAL A 28 12.47 -5.77 5.08
C VAL A 28 11.83 -6.86 4.21
N VAL A 29 11.19 -7.85 4.83
CA VAL A 29 10.62 -8.99 4.09
C VAL A 29 9.47 -8.55 3.19
N LEU A 30 8.48 -7.84 3.75
CA LEU A 30 7.35 -7.33 2.96
C LEU A 30 7.79 -6.29 1.94
N GLY A 31 8.75 -5.43 2.31
CA GLY A 31 9.33 -4.44 1.39
C GLY A 31 10.02 -5.09 0.21
N ALA A 32 10.82 -6.10 0.46
CA ALA A 32 11.51 -6.86 -0.59
C ALA A 32 10.52 -7.59 -1.50
N ARG A 33 9.47 -8.18 -0.93
CA ARG A 33 8.40 -8.83 -1.71
C ARG A 33 7.67 -7.83 -2.61
N ALA A 34 7.28 -6.71 -2.05
CA ALA A 34 6.57 -5.66 -2.81
C ALA A 34 7.46 -5.09 -3.92
N LEU A 35 8.71 -4.75 -3.62
CA LEU A 35 9.66 -4.25 -4.60
C LEU A 35 9.92 -5.28 -5.70
N GLY A 36 10.12 -6.54 -5.34
CA GLY A 36 10.35 -7.61 -6.31
C GLY A 36 9.19 -7.79 -7.30
N GLU A 37 7.97 -7.68 -6.83
CA GLU A 37 6.77 -7.85 -7.66
C GLU A 37 6.41 -6.58 -8.45
N PHE A 38 6.56 -5.39 -7.87
CA PHE A 38 6.36 -4.14 -8.60
C PHE A 38 7.48 -3.87 -9.62
N GLY A 39 8.69 -4.31 -9.32
CA GLY A 39 9.87 -3.93 -10.09
C GLY A 39 10.32 -2.50 -9.77
N ASP A 40 11.37 -2.07 -10.43
CA ASP A 40 12.03 -0.80 -10.17
C ASP A 40 12.08 0.14 -11.38
N ASP A 41 11.43 -0.22 -12.49
CA ASP A 41 11.32 0.67 -13.64
C ASP A 41 10.35 1.82 -13.33
N PRO A 42 10.82 3.08 -13.27
CA PRO A 42 9.97 4.22 -12.96
C PRO A 42 8.89 4.47 -14.01
N ASN A 43 9.03 3.91 -15.21
CA ASN A 43 8.08 4.09 -16.31
C ASN A 43 7.10 2.92 -16.46
N ARG A 44 7.20 1.89 -15.63
CA ARG A 44 6.33 0.71 -15.72
C ARG A 44 4.86 1.05 -15.46
N TYR A 45 4.61 2.00 -14.56
CA TYR A 45 3.26 2.43 -14.20
C TYR A 45 3.08 3.90 -14.56
N ALA A 46 2.10 4.18 -15.41
CA ALA A 46 1.82 5.54 -15.85
C ALA A 46 1.40 6.45 -14.69
N ASP A 47 0.65 5.90 -13.72
CA ASP A 47 0.13 6.61 -12.56
C ASP A 47 -0.13 5.63 -11.38
N GLY A 48 -0.58 6.17 -10.25
CA GLY A 48 -0.93 5.36 -9.08
C GLY A 48 -2.08 4.38 -9.36
N LYS A 49 -3.02 4.76 -10.21
CA LYS A 49 -4.14 3.88 -10.61
C LYS A 49 -3.65 2.64 -11.34
N SER A 50 -2.71 2.78 -12.25
CA SER A 50 -2.09 1.65 -12.96
C SER A 50 -1.39 0.69 -12.00
N ARG A 51 -0.66 1.23 -11.02
CA ARG A 51 0.00 0.44 -9.98
C ARG A 51 -1.01 -0.32 -9.12
N LYS A 52 -2.09 0.34 -8.72
CA LYS A 52 -3.19 -0.26 -7.95
C LYS A 52 -3.90 -1.37 -8.73
N ASN A 53 -4.09 -1.18 -10.02
CA ASN A 53 -4.68 -2.19 -10.90
C ASN A 53 -3.79 -3.44 -10.96
N TYR A 54 -2.50 -3.25 -11.13
CA TYR A 54 -1.54 -4.36 -11.14
C TYR A 54 -1.53 -5.12 -9.82
N ALA A 55 -1.60 -4.41 -8.70
CA ALA A 55 -1.66 -5.00 -7.37
C ALA A 55 -2.99 -5.71 -7.07
N GLY A 56 -4.02 -5.41 -7.83
CA GLY A 56 -5.36 -5.97 -7.64
C GLY A 56 -6.13 -5.34 -6.47
N THR A 57 -5.67 -4.21 -5.95
CA THR A 57 -6.29 -3.53 -4.81
C THR A 57 -7.39 -2.55 -5.22
N SER A 58 -7.36 -2.06 -6.47
CA SER A 58 -8.39 -1.17 -6.97
C SER A 58 -9.71 -1.91 -7.18
N PRO A 59 -10.84 -1.34 -6.78
CA PRO A 59 -12.14 -1.98 -6.99
C PRO A 59 -12.52 -2.01 -8.47
N ARG A 60 -13.24 -3.06 -8.86
CA ARG A 60 -13.84 -3.17 -10.17
C ARG A 60 -15.30 -2.72 -10.09
N THR A 61 -15.67 -1.72 -10.90
CA THR A 61 -17.06 -1.25 -10.98
C THR A 61 -17.73 -1.88 -12.18
N ILE A 62 -18.88 -2.54 -11.94
CA ILE A 62 -19.77 -3.03 -12.98
C ILE A 62 -21.01 -2.15 -12.98
N ALA A 63 -21.29 -1.51 -14.12
CA ALA A 63 -22.50 -0.70 -14.30
C ALA A 63 -23.30 -1.24 -15.50
N SER A 64 -24.60 -1.49 -15.28
CA SER A 64 -25.53 -1.92 -16.33
C SER A 64 -26.86 -1.23 -16.10
N GLY A 65 -27.22 -0.31 -17.00
CA GLY A 65 -28.44 0.49 -16.85
C GLY A 65 -28.47 1.26 -15.52
N LYS A 66 -29.49 0.99 -14.68
CA LYS A 66 -29.64 1.61 -13.36
C LYS A 66 -28.88 0.91 -12.22
N LYS A 67 -28.24 -0.24 -12.52
CA LYS A 67 -27.53 -1.03 -11.51
C LYS A 67 -26.02 -0.75 -11.59
N ARG A 68 -25.43 -0.50 -10.43
CA ARG A 68 -23.99 -0.33 -10.29
C ARG A 68 -23.53 -1.17 -9.11
N ALA A 69 -22.55 -2.04 -9.34
CA ALA A 69 -21.93 -2.85 -8.30
C ALA A 69 -20.41 -2.62 -8.30
N VAL A 70 -19.84 -2.51 -7.11
CA VAL A 70 -18.39 -2.41 -6.92
C VAL A 70 -17.91 -3.76 -6.39
N LEU A 71 -17.06 -4.42 -7.16
CA LEU A 71 -16.56 -5.76 -6.86
C LEU A 71 -15.05 -5.76 -6.66
N ALA A 72 -14.56 -6.79 -5.95
CA ALA A 72 -13.14 -7.05 -5.87
C ALA A 72 -12.59 -7.43 -7.25
N ARG A 73 -11.37 -6.98 -7.55
CA ARG A 73 -10.70 -7.32 -8.80
C ARG A 73 -10.11 -8.72 -8.69
N HIS A 74 -10.51 -9.63 -9.57
CA HIS A 74 -10.03 -11.02 -9.58
C HIS A 74 -8.73 -11.22 -10.38
N VAL A 75 -8.51 -10.43 -11.44
CA VAL A 75 -7.28 -10.47 -12.23
C VAL A 75 -6.23 -9.64 -11.53
N ARG A 76 -5.25 -10.30 -10.89
CA ARG A 76 -4.23 -9.65 -10.09
C ARG A 76 -3.00 -10.53 -9.92
N ASN A 77 -1.89 -9.92 -9.53
CA ASN A 77 -0.72 -10.64 -9.05
C ASN A 77 -0.99 -11.09 -7.60
N ARG A 78 -1.23 -12.37 -7.40
CA ARG A 78 -1.60 -12.92 -6.09
C ARG A 78 -0.51 -12.73 -5.04
N ARG A 79 0.76 -12.91 -5.41
CA ARG A 79 1.88 -12.75 -4.46
C ARG A 79 1.97 -11.32 -3.97
N LEU A 80 1.81 -10.36 -4.87
CA LEU A 80 1.79 -8.95 -4.53
C LEU A 80 0.55 -8.60 -3.70
N TYR A 81 -0.61 -9.10 -4.11
CA TYR A 81 -1.86 -8.87 -3.38
C TYR A 81 -1.76 -9.36 -1.92
N ASP A 82 -1.22 -10.56 -1.72
CA ASP A 82 -1.04 -11.12 -0.38
C ASP A 82 -0.03 -10.31 0.44
N ALA A 83 1.05 -9.85 -0.17
CA ALA A 83 2.02 -8.99 0.49
C ALA A 83 1.39 -7.66 0.93
N ILE A 84 0.54 -7.07 0.09
CA ILE A 84 -0.15 -5.81 0.40
C ILE A 84 -1.18 -6.01 1.50
N ASP A 85 -1.91 -7.13 1.52
CA ASP A 85 -2.85 -7.44 2.58
C ASP A 85 -2.14 -7.53 3.94
N GLN A 86 -1.01 -8.22 4.01
CA GLN A 86 -0.17 -8.28 5.20
C GLN A 86 0.40 -6.91 5.59
N TRP A 87 0.85 -6.15 4.62
CA TRP A 87 1.33 -4.78 4.85
C TRP A 87 0.24 -3.90 5.45
N ALA A 88 -0.96 -3.90 4.87
CA ALA A 88 -2.07 -3.12 5.38
C ALA A 88 -2.39 -3.48 6.84
N PHE A 89 -2.38 -4.76 7.16
CA PHE A 89 -2.58 -5.23 8.53
C PHE A 89 -1.48 -4.71 9.48
N CYS A 90 -0.23 -4.83 9.08
CA CYS A 90 0.90 -4.34 9.88
C CYS A 90 0.89 -2.81 10.04
N ALA A 91 0.39 -2.09 9.05
CA ALA A 91 0.31 -0.63 9.10
C ALA A 91 -0.64 -0.12 10.18
N LEU A 92 -1.63 -0.91 10.60
CA LEU A 92 -2.61 -0.52 11.63
C LEU A 92 -1.96 -0.16 12.97
N SER A 93 -0.87 -0.84 13.33
CA SER A 93 -0.15 -0.58 14.59
C SER A 93 0.91 0.51 14.47
N ASN A 94 1.19 0.98 13.25
CA ASN A 94 2.31 1.88 12.97
C ASN A 94 1.89 3.23 12.40
N SER A 95 0.59 3.42 12.14
CA SER A 95 0.07 4.64 11.53
C SER A 95 -1.32 4.96 12.06
N GLU A 96 -1.46 6.13 12.65
CA GLU A 96 -2.76 6.63 13.10
C GLU A 96 -3.72 6.80 11.92
N GLY A 97 -3.25 7.31 10.79
CA GLY A 97 -4.06 7.49 9.59
C GLY A 97 -4.57 6.17 9.03
N CYS A 98 -3.71 5.14 8.98
CA CYS A 98 -4.10 3.80 8.55
C CYS A 98 -5.15 3.21 9.50
N ARG A 99 -4.95 3.35 10.81
CA ARG A 99 -5.88 2.83 11.82
C ARG A 99 -7.24 3.50 11.72
N ARG A 100 -7.26 4.81 11.64
CA ARG A 100 -8.51 5.57 11.51
C ARG A 100 -9.25 5.21 10.23
N TYR A 101 -8.55 5.11 9.13
CA TYR A 101 -9.15 4.71 7.85
C TYR A 101 -9.76 3.31 7.91
N TYR A 102 -9.05 2.36 8.48
CA TYR A 102 -9.55 1.00 8.67
C TYR A 102 -10.81 0.99 9.56
N ASP A 103 -10.77 1.69 10.70
CA ASP A 103 -11.88 1.75 11.63
C ASP A 103 -13.12 2.38 11.00
N GLU A 104 -12.96 3.45 10.20
CA GLU A 104 -14.05 4.05 9.45
C GLU A 104 -14.69 3.09 8.45
N ARG A 105 -13.85 2.34 7.74
CA ARG A 105 -14.33 1.33 6.78
C ARG A 105 -15.10 0.22 7.49
N ARG A 106 -14.62 -0.24 8.64
CA ARG A 106 -15.32 -1.23 9.45
C ARG A 106 -16.66 -0.69 9.98
N ALA A 107 -16.68 0.53 10.45
CA ALA A 107 -17.90 1.18 10.95
C ALA A 107 -18.93 1.37 9.84
N ALA A 108 -18.50 1.57 8.60
CA ALA A 108 -19.38 1.68 7.43
C ALA A 108 -19.92 0.33 6.93
N GLY A 109 -19.49 -0.79 7.53
CA GLY A 109 -20.00 -2.11 7.22
C GLY A 109 -19.06 -3.02 6.44
N ASP A 110 -17.84 -2.57 6.12
CA ASP A 110 -16.85 -3.42 5.44
C ASP A 110 -16.44 -4.59 6.33
N LEU A 111 -16.29 -5.76 5.74
CA LEU A 111 -15.63 -6.89 6.38
C LEU A 111 -14.13 -6.61 6.55
N HIS A 112 -13.48 -7.35 7.44
CA HIS A 112 -12.07 -7.16 7.77
C HIS A 112 -11.17 -7.07 6.53
N HIS A 113 -11.23 -8.06 5.63
CA HIS A 113 -10.40 -8.07 4.43
C HIS A 113 -10.81 -7.03 3.39
N GLN A 114 -12.08 -6.62 3.37
CA GLN A 114 -12.52 -5.50 2.53
C GLN A 114 -11.89 -4.18 3.01
N ALA A 115 -11.88 -3.96 4.31
CA ALA A 115 -11.26 -2.78 4.92
C ALA A 115 -9.75 -2.77 4.69
N LEU A 116 -9.08 -3.92 4.84
CA LEU A 116 -7.64 -4.05 4.56
C LEU A 116 -7.33 -3.82 3.08
N ARG A 117 -8.14 -4.33 2.17
CA ARG A 117 -7.96 -4.09 0.74
C ARG A 117 -8.08 -2.61 0.40
N ALA A 118 -9.09 -1.94 0.96
CA ALA A 118 -9.26 -0.50 0.77
C ALA A 118 -8.07 0.29 1.31
N LEU A 119 -7.56 -0.07 2.48
CA LEU A 119 -6.36 0.53 3.06
C LEU A 119 -5.13 0.25 2.19
N GLY A 120 -4.96 -1.00 1.77
CA GLY A 120 -3.86 -1.39 0.88
C GLY A 120 -3.87 -0.60 -0.44
N ASN A 121 -5.05 -0.36 -0.99
CA ASN A 121 -5.21 0.45 -2.19
C ASN A 121 -4.68 1.88 -1.98
N ARG A 122 -4.96 2.49 -0.83
CA ARG A 122 -4.42 3.81 -0.49
C ARG A 122 -2.92 3.77 -0.29
N LEU A 123 -2.42 2.76 0.43
CA LEU A 123 -0.99 2.60 0.68
C LEU A 123 -0.19 2.44 -0.62
N VAL A 124 -0.71 1.69 -1.59
CA VAL A 124 -0.09 1.56 -2.91
C VAL A 124 -0.01 2.92 -3.63
N GLY A 125 -1.07 3.72 -3.54
CA GLY A 125 -1.07 5.07 -4.10
C GLY A 125 -0.05 6.00 -3.43
N ILE A 126 0.05 5.92 -2.10
CA ILE A 126 1.04 6.69 -1.33
C ILE A 126 2.46 6.25 -1.70
N LEU A 127 2.71 4.95 -1.76
CA LEU A 127 4.00 4.41 -2.21
C LEU A 127 4.37 4.91 -3.60
N HIS A 128 3.42 4.87 -4.53
CA HIS A 128 3.64 5.37 -5.90
C HIS A 128 4.08 6.82 -5.89
N GLY A 129 3.41 7.66 -5.11
CA GLY A 129 3.78 9.08 -4.96
C GLY A 129 5.17 9.26 -4.38
N CYS A 130 5.49 8.50 -3.32
CA CYS A 130 6.83 8.55 -2.71
C CYS A 130 7.92 8.15 -3.70
N LEU A 131 7.72 7.09 -4.46
CA LEU A 131 8.67 6.63 -5.48
C LEU A 131 8.82 7.65 -6.62
N ARG A 132 7.72 8.22 -7.09
CA ARG A 132 7.73 9.20 -8.17
C ARG A 132 8.49 10.48 -7.79
N HIS A 133 8.27 10.97 -6.58
CA HIS A 133 8.90 12.20 -6.09
C HIS A 133 10.21 11.95 -5.35
N ARG A 134 10.63 10.70 -5.21
CA ARG A 134 11.84 10.29 -4.48
C ARG A 134 11.86 10.83 -3.05
N THR A 135 10.72 10.73 -2.37
CA THR A 135 10.53 11.20 -1.00
C THR A 135 10.18 10.03 -0.08
N ARG A 136 10.60 10.14 1.18
CA ARG A 136 10.18 9.20 2.22
C ARG A 136 8.73 9.44 2.58
N TYR A 137 8.06 8.42 3.13
CA TYR A 137 6.72 8.56 3.68
C TYR A 137 6.69 9.57 4.82
N ASN A 138 5.66 10.41 4.80
CA ASN A 138 5.35 11.34 5.90
C ASN A 138 3.88 11.16 6.27
N GLU A 139 3.62 10.82 7.53
CA GLU A 139 2.27 10.53 8.04
C GLU A 139 1.33 11.72 7.86
N GLN A 140 1.77 12.90 8.23
CA GLN A 140 0.95 14.09 8.14
C GLN A 140 0.58 14.41 6.68
N THR A 141 1.55 14.41 5.78
CA THR A 141 1.33 14.69 4.36
C THR A 141 0.41 13.66 3.72
N ALA A 142 0.61 12.38 4.04
CA ALA A 142 -0.16 11.28 3.45
C ALA A 142 -1.65 11.35 3.81
N TRP A 143 -1.99 11.87 4.98
CA TRP A 143 -3.35 11.87 5.51
C TRP A 143 -3.95 13.27 5.72
N ALA A 144 -3.21 14.34 5.42
CA ALA A 144 -3.61 15.73 5.71
C ALA A 144 -4.97 16.10 5.10
N HIS A 145 -5.25 15.67 3.90
CA HIS A 145 -6.52 15.98 3.22
C HIS A 145 -7.73 15.25 3.84
N ARG A 146 -7.49 14.17 4.54
CA ARG A 146 -8.54 13.38 5.19
C ARG A 146 -8.59 13.60 6.69
N TYR A 147 -7.43 13.73 7.31
CA TYR A 147 -7.27 13.87 8.76
C TYR A 147 -6.32 15.03 9.07
N PRO A 148 -6.80 16.27 8.95
CA PRO A 148 -5.92 17.45 9.13
C PRO A 148 -5.35 17.59 10.56
N THR A 149 -5.90 16.86 11.53
CA THR A 149 -5.45 16.89 12.94
C THR A 149 -4.35 15.88 13.26
N ILE A 150 -3.96 15.03 12.32
CA ILE A 150 -2.83 14.13 12.52
C ILE A 150 -1.55 14.98 12.56
N THR A 151 -0.89 14.96 13.71
CA THR A 151 0.42 15.59 13.86
C THR A 151 1.50 14.58 13.53
N ASP A 152 2.57 15.07 12.93
CA ASP A 152 3.76 14.26 12.68
C ASP A 152 4.33 13.83 14.05
N GLN A 153 4.27 12.53 14.33
CA GLN A 153 4.97 11.97 15.51
C GLN A 153 6.44 11.79 15.14
N ALA A 154 7.09 12.87 14.79
CA ALA A 154 8.52 12.87 14.67
C ALA A 154 9.12 12.70 16.07
N ALA A 155 9.59 11.50 16.30
CA ALA A 155 10.40 11.23 17.48
C ALA A 155 11.77 11.82 17.28
#